data_f007c76580e72f39dc70115a91ed0cc2
#
_entry.id   f007c76580e72f39dc70115a91ed0cc2
#
_cell.length_a   1.000
_cell.length_b   1.000
_cell.length_c   1.000
_cell.angle_alpha   90.00
_cell.angle_beta   90.00
_cell.angle_gamma   90.00
#
_symmetry.space_group_name_H-M   'P 1'
#
loop_
_entity.id
_entity.type
_entity.pdbx_description
1 polymer ?
#
loop_
_entity_poly.entity_id
_entity_poly.type
_entity_poly.pdbx_seq_one_letter_code
_entity_poly.pdbx_strand_id
1 'polypeptide(L)'
;MEKIYFTLVGEHLCFEHSVLEKGMELTLVKKPNELDPETIEVVVSEGLGKIGYVANSVYTRKGTSYSAGRLIDKIEDNASAVIEYVLDRGAICSVCV
;
A
#
# COMPACT_ATOMS: atom_id res chain seq x y z
N MET A 1 6.74 15.32 11.13
CA MET A 1 6.13 14.20 10.39
C MET A 1 7.20 13.36 9.74
N GLU A 2 7.10 12.06 9.89
CA GLU A 2 8.02 11.12 9.27
C GLU A 2 7.39 10.55 8.01
N LYS A 3 8.17 10.51 6.92
CA LYS A 3 7.74 9.90 5.66
C LYS A 3 8.22 8.46 5.64
N ILE A 4 7.30 7.53 5.51
CA ILE A 4 7.56 6.10 5.52
C ILE A 4 7.22 5.53 4.15
N TYR A 5 8.10 4.68 3.61
CA TYR A 5 7.86 4.01 2.34
C TYR A 5 7.37 2.59 2.58
N PHE A 6 6.43 2.16 1.76
CA PHE A 6 5.93 0.79 1.77
C PHE A 6 5.75 0.30 0.33
N THR A 7 5.62 -1.01 0.17
CA THR A 7 5.40 -1.62 -1.15
C THR A 7 3.92 -1.98 -1.29
N LEU A 8 3.30 -1.47 -2.35
CA LEU A 8 1.95 -1.89 -2.75
C LEU A 8 2.07 -3.14 -3.60
N VAL A 9 1.39 -4.22 -3.19
CA VAL A 9 1.21 -5.42 -4.00
C VAL A 9 -0.24 -5.50 -4.40
N GLY A 10 -0.51 -5.74 -5.67
CA GLY A 10 -1.85 -5.70 -6.18
C GLY A 10 -2.47 -7.04 -6.42
N GLU A 11 -3.79 -7.01 -6.53
CA GLU A 11 -4.50 -8.10 -7.14
C GLU A 11 -4.22 -8.03 -8.64
N HIS A 12 -3.98 -9.16 -9.27
CA HIS A 12 -3.43 -9.20 -10.64
C HIS A 12 -4.30 -8.50 -11.68
N LEU A 13 -5.60 -8.32 -11.42
CA LEU A 13 -6.50 -7.60 -12.30
C LEU A 13 -6.35 -6.08 -12.21
N CYS A 14 -5.65 -5.59 -11.21
CA CYS A 14 -5.48 -4.15 -10.98
C CYS A 14 -4.20 -3.60 -11.61
N PHE A 15 -3.35 -4.45 -12.15
CA PHE A 15 -2.04 -4.03 -12.68
C PHE A 15 -1.95 -4.02 -14.19
N GLU A 16 -2.97 -3.51 -14.83
CA GLU A 16 -2.79 -3.04 -16.18
C GLU A 16 -2.09 -1.69 -16.12
N HIS A 17 -1.15 -1.47 -17.00
CA HIS A 17 -0.22 -0.33 -17.01
C HIS A 17 -0.87 1.05 -16.95
N SER A 18 -2.16 1.13 -17.20
CA SER A 18 -2.87 2.41 -17.24
C SER A 18 -3.50 2.81 -15.91
N VAL A 19 -3.43 1.95 -14.88
CA VAL A 19 -4.18 2.18 -13.64
C VAL A 19 -3.37 2.95 -12.60
N LEU A 20 -2.09 2.62 -12.47
CA LEU A 20 -1.24 3.23 -11.44
C LEU A 20 -0.32 4.28 -12.05
N GLU A 21 -0.27 5.44 -11.41
CA GLU A 21 0.59 6.55 -11.84
C GLU A 21 1.29 7.16 -10.63
N LYS A 22 2.53 7.62 -10.85
CA LYS A 22 3.26 8.37 -9.85
C LYS A 22 2.45 9.61 -9.43
N GLY A 23 2.38 9.85 -8.13
CA GLY A 23 1.62 10.96 -7.57
C GLY A 23 0.16 10.65 -7.26
N MET A 24 -0.32 9.47 -7.65
CA MET A 24 -1.70 9.07 -7.37
C MET A 24 -1.93 8.97 -5.87
N GLU A 25 -3.04 9.53 -5.40
CA GLU A 25 -3.41 9.50 -3.99
C GLU A 25 -4.13 8.22 -3.64
N LEU A 26 -3.75 7.65 -2.50
CA LEU A 26 -4.28 6.38 -2.00
C LEU A 26 -4.76 6.56 -0.57
N THR A 27 -5.65 5.66 -0.15
CA THR A 27 -6.05 5.54 1.24
C THR A 27 -5.65 4.15 1.73
N LEU A 28 -4.97 4.09 2.87
CA LEU A 28 -4.65 2.84 3.55
C LEU A 28 -5.74 2.58 4.57
N VAL A 29 -6.33 1.38 4.52
CA VAL A 29 -7.42 1.00 5.42
C VAL A 29 -7.01 -0.26 6.16
N LYS A 30 -6.96 -0.20 7.49
CA LYS A 30 -6.67 -1.38 8.30
C LYS A 30 -7.85 -2.36 8.21
N LYS A 31 -7.55 -3.60 7.82
CA LYS A 31 -8.53 -4.66 7.69
C LYS A 31 -8.03 -5.95 8.34
N PRO A 32 -7.74 -5.92 9.65
CA PRO A 32 -7.29 -7.15 10.33
C PRO A 32 -8.36 -8.22 10.27
N ASN A 33 -7.94 -9.46 10.09
CA ASN A 33 -8.86 -10.60 10.07
C ASN A 33 -8.20 -11.79 10.77
N GLU A 34 -8.94 -12.87 10.93
CA GLU A 34 -8.46 -14.04 11.67
C GLU A 34 -7.24 -14.70 11.02
N LEU A 35 -7.14 -14.63 9.70
CA LEU A 35 -6.03 -15.24 8.97
C LEU A 35 -4.81 -14.33 8.93
N ASP A 36 -5.02 -13.01 8.93
CA ASP A 36 -3.95 -12.04 8.87
C ASP A 36 -4.34 -10.78 9.65
N PRO A 37 -3.90 -10.66 10.91
CA PRO A 37 -4.21 -9.50 11.74
C PRO A 37 -3.50 -8.21 11.31
N GLU A 38 -2.58 -8.30 10.35
CA GLU A 38 -1.76 -7.17 9.90
C GLU A 38 -2.18 -6.66 8.52
N THR A 39 -3.33 -7.09 8.00
CA THR A 39 -3.77 -6.69 6.66
C THR A 39 -4.08 -5.21 6.60
N ILE A 40 -3.47 -4.53 5.62
CA ILE A 40 -3.77 -3.15 5.27
C ILE A 40 -4.15 -3.13 3.79
N GLU A 41 -5.39 -2.75 3.50
CA GLU A 41 -5.85 -2.60 2.13
C GLU A 41 -5.43 -1.24 1.58
N VAL A 42 -5.13 -1.20 0.29
CA VAL A 42 -4.83 0.03 -0.42
C VAL A 42 -5.99 0.33 -1.36
N VAL A 43 -6.57 1.51 -1.20
CA VAL A 43 -7.74 1.95 -1.95
C VAL A 43 -7.40 3.24 -2.68
N VAL A 44 -7.84 3.37 -3.92
CA VAL A 44 -7.68 4.63 -4.65
C VAL A 44 -8.71 5.63 -4.11
N SER A 45 -8.23 6.81 -3.71
CA SER A 45 -9.06 7.84 -3.08
C SER A 45 -10.16 8.37 -3.98
N GLU A 46 -10.03 8.23 -5.30
CA GLU A 46 -10.96 8.76 -6.29
C GLU A 46 -11.66 7.68 -7.12
N GLY A 47 -12.23 6.68 -6.47
CA GLY A 47 -13.27 5.92 -7.13
C GLY A 47 -12.94 4.57 -7.76
N LEU A 48 -11.69 4.13 -7.84
CA LEU A 48 -11.37 2.81 -8.38
C LEU A 48 -11.52 1.69 -7.35
N GLY A 49 -11.70 2.03 -6.08
CA GLY A 49 -11.84 1.04 -5.02
C GLY A 49 -10.50 0.41 -4.63
N LYS A 50 -10.58 -0.80 -4.06
CA LYS A 50 -9.40 -1.50 -3.58
C LYS A 50 -8.51 -1.95 -4.76
N ILE A 51 -7.23 -1.62 -4.69
CA ILE A 51 -6.28 -1.99 -5.74
C ILE A 51 -5.24 -3.00 -5.25
N GLY A 52 -5.14 -3.23 -3.96
CA GLY A 52 -4.18 -4.20 -3.44
C GLY A 52 -4.00 -4.06 -1.94
N TYR A 53 -2.82 -4.46 -1.50
CA TYR A 53 -2.46 -4.51 -0.08
C TYR A 53 -1.05 -4.01 0.13
N VAL A 54 -0.74 -3.61 1.37
CA VAL A 54 0.65 -3.34 1.77
C VAL A 54 1.38 -4.67 1.91
N ALA A 55 2.53 -4.79 1.24
CA ALA A 55 3.34 -6.01 1.28
C ALA A 55 3.82 -6.28 2.71
N ASN A 56 3.68 -7.53 3.15
CA ASN A 56 4.08 -7.96 4.50
C ASN A 56 5.14 -9.06 4.50
N SER A 57 5.50 -9.59 3.34
CA SER A 57 6.49 -10.65 3.21
C SER A 57 7.81 -10.10 2.69
N VAL A 58 8.93 -10.68 3.13
CA VAL A 58 10.24 -10.36 2.58
C VAL A 58 10.34 -10.67 1.09
N TYR A 59 9.46 -11.53 0.57
CA TYR A 59 9.44 -11.89 -0.85
C TYR A 59 8.68 -10.88 -1.70
N THR A 60 7.81 -10.08 -1.11
CA THR A 60 7.00 -9.10 -1.83
C THR A 60 7.40 -7.66 -1.53
N ARG A 61 7.99 -7.43 -0.36
CA ARG A 61 8.46 -6.12 0.05
C ARG A 61 9.76 -5.77 -0.68
N LYS A 62 9.86 -4.55 -1.19
CA LYS A 62 11.04 -4.08 -1.91
C LYS A 62 11.98 -3.32 -1.00
N GLY A 63 13.25 -3.73 -0.98
CA GLY A 63 14.32 -3.05 -0.28
C GLY A 63 14.04 -2.87 1.21
N THR A 64 14.19 -1.65 1.70
CA THR A 64 14.00 -1.29 3.10
C THR A 64 12.60 -0.73 3.40
N SER A 65 11.65 -0.87 2.46
CA SER A 65 10.28 -0.42 2.68
C SER A 65 9.65 -1.15 3.88
N TYR A 66 8.70 -0.49 4.55
CA TYR A 66 8.04 -1.07 5.72
C TYR A 66 7.10 -2.19 5.31
N SER A 67 7.12 -3.28 6.05
CA SER A 67 6.09 -4.32 5.95
C SER A 67 4.77 -3.82 6.54
N ALA A 68 3.67 -4.47 6.17
CA ALA A 68 2.36 -4.15 6.75
C ALA A 68 2.39 -4.28 8.28
N GLY A 69 3.05 -5.32 8.80
CA GLY A 69 3.14 -5.52 10.24
C GLY A 69 3.86 -4.39 10.98
N ARG A 70 4.84 -3.76 10.35
CA ARG A 70 5.51 -2.60 10.94
C ARG A 70 4.69 -1.32 10.75
N LEU A 71 4.02 -1.22 9.62
CA LEU A 71 3.26 -0.01 9.28
C LEU A 71 1.96 0.11 10.07
N ILE A 72 1.32 -1.02 10.36
CA ILE A 72 -0.01 -1.03 10.97
C ILE A 72 -0.04 -0.31 12.33
N ASP A 73 1.08 -0.33 13.06
CA ASP A 73 1.20 0.34 14.35
C ASP A 73 1.53 1.84 14.21
N LYS A 74 1.84 2.28 13.01
CA LYS A 74 2.29 3.65 12.75
C LYS A 74 1.22 4.54 12.18
N ILE A 75 0.13 3.96 11.68
CA ILE A 75 -0.94 4.71 11.01
C ILE A 75 -2.26 4.59 11.77
N GLU A 76 -3.16 5.54 11.53
CA GLU A 76 -4.53 5.47 12.00
C GLU A 76 -5.30 4.41 11.20
N ASP A 77 -6.57 4.18 11.54
CA ASP A 77 -7.42 3.21 10.83
C ASP A 77 -7.53 3.51 9.34
N ASN A 78 -7.45 4.78 8.98
CA ASN A 78 -7.37 5.25 7.61
C ASN A 78 -6.23 6.26 7.51
N ALA A 79 -5.38 6.12 6.50
CA ALA A 79 -4.26 7.02 6.29
C ALA A 79 -4.11 7.34 4.82
N SER A 80 -3.69 8.55 4.51
CA SER A 80 -3.45 8.98 3.13
C SER A 80 -2.04 8.62 2.71
N ALA A 81 -1.89 8.12 1.50
CA ALA A 81 -0.60 7.75 0.92
C ALA A 81 -0.51 8.21 -0.52
N VAL A 82 0.69 8.15 -1.09
CA VAL A 82 0.95 8.58 -2.46
C VAL A 82 1.85 7.56 -3.14
N ILE A 83 1.60 7.28 -4.42
CA ILE A 83 2.49 6.45 -5.23
C ILE A 83 3.72 7.27 -5.60
N GLU A 84 4.91 6.78 -5.23
CA GLU A 84 6.17 7.40 -5.55
C GLU A 84 6.81 6.80 -6.81
N TYR A 85 6.72 5.47 -6.98
CA TYR A 85 7.27 4.77 -8.15
C TYR A 85 6.38 3.62 -8.52
N VAL A 86 6.06 3.47 -9.80
CA VAL A 86 5.30 2.32 -10.31
C VAL A 86 6.28 1.22 -10.71
N LEU A 87 5.99 -0.01 -10.27
CA LEU A 87 6.77 -1.20 -10.57
C LEU A 87 5.96 -2.13 -11.47
N ASP A 88 6.60 -3.20 -11.98
CA ASP A 88 5.92 -4.15 -12.86
C ASP A 88 4.69 -4.81 -12.20
N ARG A 89 4.77 -5.07 -10.89
CA ARG A 89 3.70 -5.77 -10.16
C ARG A 89 3.28 -5.06 -8.90
N GLY A 90 3.43 -3.75 -8.88
CA GLY A 90 3.08 -3.00 -7.69
C GLY A 90 3.59 -1.59 -7.76
N ALA A 91 3.84 -1.02 -6.61
CA ALA A 91 4.35 0.34 -6.52
C ALA A 91 5.08 0.54 -5.20
N ILE A 92 6.01 1.48 -5.20
CA ILE A 92 6.57 2.01 -3.97
C ILE A 92 5.77 3.26 -3.62
N CYS A 93 5.24 3.30 -2.43
CA CYS A 93 4.38 4.38 -1.97
C CYS A 93 4.94 4.99 -0.69
N SER A 94 4.48 6.17 -0.35
CA SER A 94 4.85 6.83 0.89
C SER A 94 3.61 7.26 1.67
N VAL A 95 3.75 7.26 2.98
CA VAL A 95 2.75 7.75 3.92
C VAL A 95 3.46 8.61 4.97
N CYS A 96 2.84 9.71 5.37
CA CYS A 96 3.35 10.57 6.44
C CYS A 96 2.68 10.21 7.77
N VAL A 97 3.48 10.01 8.78
CA VAL A 97 3.01 9.65 10.12
C VAL A 97 3.49 10.64 11.17
#